data_5e0168e387e8cb25010703efffc8f990
#
_entry.id   5e0168e387e8cb25010703efffc8f990
#
_cell.length_a   1.000
_cell.length_b   1.000
_cell.length_c   1.000
_cell.angle_alpha   90.00
_cell.angle_beta   90.00
_cell.angle_gamma   90.00
#
_symmetry.space_group_name_H-M   'P 1'
#
loop_
_entity.id
_entity.type
_entity.pdbx_description
1 polymer ?
#
loop_
_entity_poly.entity_id
_entity_poly.type
_entity_poly.pdbx_seq_one_letter_code
_entity_poly.pdbx_strand_id
1 'polypeptide(L)'
;MTPDIASSLRPHRQFLLAFSGGLDSTVLLHRLVRWRQREPAIQLRAIHIHHGLSANADHWVEHCEQICQQWQVPLQVVRVTLADEGLGIEAHARQARYQAFREALLPGEALLTAQHLDDQCETFLLALKRGSGPTGLSAMAASSEFAGGKLLRPLLNESRESLHQWALTHQLRWIEDESNQDDAYDRNFLRLRVVPLLSERWPHFAEAVARSASLCGEQEQLLDEMLSAELAALVDERGSLAIEPLSAMSAPRRAALLRRWLASQQAPMPSREMPERIWQEVALAREDAAPCLRLGGFAVRRYQQRLFWVKHLASLAEREIPWGDAAKALTLPEALGELALQSGGPLRAPRADEPVSIRFRASGNLHIVGRQGGRKLKKIWQEMAVAPWRRDATPLLFYGETLIAAADGLFVTREGQVQEGEGLQLIWRKTGG
;
A
#
# COMPACT_ATOMS: atom_id res chain seq x y z
N MET A 1 39.30 -6.12 -2.56
CA MET A 1 38.65 -5.75 -3.83
C MET A 1 37.29 -5.14 -3.48
N THR A 2 37.10 -3.86 -3.72
CA THR A 2 35.79 -3.23 -3.56
C THR A 2 34.83 -3.88 -4.56
N PRO A 3 33.67 -4.36 -4.12
CA PRO A 3 32.68 -4.95 -5.02
C PRO A 3 32.34 -3.95 -6.13
N ASP A 4 32.35 -4.40 -7.36
CA ASP A 4 31.96 -3.57 -8.50
C ASP A 4 30.43 -3.40 -8.46
N ILE A 5 29.94 -2.22 -8.04
CA ILE A 5 28.50 -1.91 -8.03
C ILE A 5 27.88 -2.06 -9.42
N ALA A 6 28.68 -1.94 -10.49
CA ALA A 6 28.21 -2.10 -11.86
C ALA A 6 27.60 -3.48 -12.10
N SER A 7 28.10 -4.54 -11.45
CA SER A 7 27.59 -5.90 -11.66
C SER A 7 26.14 -6.07 -11.21
N SER A 8 25.76 -5.46 -10.08
CA SER A 8 24.39 -5.49 -9.56
C SER A 8 23.43 -4.54 -10.29
N LEU A 9 23.96 -3.53 -10.97
CA LEU A 9 23.17 -2.47 -11.61
C LEU A 9 23.09 -2.62 -13.15
N ARG A 10 23.87 -3.50 -13.76
CA ARG A 10 23.98 -3.69 -15.24
C ARG A 10 22.67 -3.83 -16.01
N PRO A 11 21.60 -4.46 -15.47
CA PRO A 11 20.31 -4.54 -16.16
C PRO A 11 19.65 -3.16 -16.40
N HIS A 12 20.07 -2.15 -15.64
CA HIS A 12 19.49 -0.81 -15.66
C HIS A 12 20.45 0.20 -16.25
N ARG A 13 19.92 1.31 -16.79
CA ARG A 13 20.69 2.42 -17.39
C ARG A 13 20.27 3.78 -16.86
N GLN A 14 19.12 3.88 -16.22
CA GLN A 14 18.54 5.12 -15.71
C GLN A 14 18.31 4.98 -14.21
N PHE A 15 18.85 5.93 -13.45
CA PHE A 15 18.85 5.85 -11.99
C PHE A 15 18.42 7.15 -11.34
N LEU A 16 17.56 7.03 -10.33
CA LEU A 16 17.27 8.08 -9.37
C LEU A 16 17.91 7.68 -8.02
N LEU A 17 18.91 8.42 -7.57
CA LEU A 17 19.55 8.16 -6.27
C LEU A 17 18.88 8.96 -5.16
N ALA A 18 18.42 8.32 -4.10
CA ALA A 18 18.05 8.96 -2.84
C ALA A 18 19.33 9.50 -2.14
N PHE A 19 19.56 10.80 -2.26
CA PHE A 19 20.78 11.47 -1.81
C PHE A 19 20.52 12.31 -0.56
N SER A 20 20.94 11.82 0.60
CA SER A 20 20.81 12.54 1.88
C SER A 20 21.96 13.53 2.15
N GLY A 21 23.07 13.40 1.43
CA GLY A 21 24.33 14.14 1.72
C GLY A 21 25.20 13.49 2.79
N GLY A 22 24.71 12.45 3.48
CA GLY A 22 25.48 11.68 4.46
C GLY A 22 26.51 10.76 3.79
N LEU A 23 27.41 10.17 4.60
CA LEU A 23 28.53 9.34 4.16
C LEU A 23 28.13 8.31 3.10
N ASP A 24 27.16 7.45 3.42
CA ASP A 24 26.82 6.28 2.60
C ASP A 24 26.26 6.68 1.23
N SER A 25 25.35 7.66 1.21
CA SER A 25 24.78 8.19 -0.03
C SER A 25 25.78 8.95 -0.88
N THR A 26 26.75 9.63 -0.24
CA THR A 26 27.83 10.34 -0.93
C THR A 26 28.81 9.35 -1.57
N VAL A 27 29.16 8.26 -0.88
CA VAL A 27 29.98 7.18 -1.45
C VAL A 27 29.28 6.53 -2.64
N LEU A 28 27.98 6.22 -2.50
CA LEU A 28 27.22 5.64 -3.61
C LEU A 28 27.17 6.58 -4.82
N LEU A 29 26.88 7.86 -4.61
CA LEU A 29 26.86 8.86 -5.69
C LEU A 29 28.21 8.94 -6.39
N HIS A 30 29.31 9.01 -5.65
CA HIS A 30 30.65 9.06 -6.20
C HIS A 30 30.97 7.82 -7.05
N ARG A 31 30.63 6.62 -6.60
CA ARG A 31 30.84 5.38 -7.35
C ARG A 31 30.01 5.34 -8.64
N LEU A 32 28.76 5.83 -8.60
CA LEU A 32 27.89 5.94 -9.77
C LEU A 32 28.45 6.94 -10.80
N VAL A 33 28.95 8.08 -10.35
CA VAL A 33 29.61 9.07 -11.21
C VAL A 33 30.83 8.47 -11.91
N ARG A 34 31.69 7.75 -11.16
CA ARG A 34 32.83 7.03 -11.74
C ARG A 34 32.43 5.95 -12.73
N TRP A 35 31.33 5.26 -12.48
CA TRP A 35 30.78 4.29 -13.42
C TRP A 35 30.26 4.98 -14.69
N ARG A 36 29.48 6.06 -14.57
CA ARG A 36 29.01 6.87 -15.68
C ARG A 36 30.16 7.39 -16.58
N GLN A 37 31.30 7.76 -15.99
CA GLN A 37 32.49 8.19 -16.76
C GLN A 37 33.05 7.07 -17.66
N ARG A 38 32.87 5.81 -17.29
CA ARG A 38 33.31 4.65 -18.07
C ARG A 38 32.22 4.15 -19.01
N GLU A 39 30.96 4.33 -18.66
CA GLU A 39 29.78 3.93 -19.43
C GLU A 39 28.84 5.14 -19.62
N PRO A 40 29.09 5.98 -20.65
CA PRO A 40 28.30 7.21 -20.86
C PRO A 40 26.80 7.02 -21.11
N ALA A 41 26.36 5.79 -21.38
CA ALA A 41 24.95 5.45 -21.53
C ALA A 41 24.18 5.49 -20.19
N ILE A 42 24.88 5.59 -19.06
CA ILE A 42 24.28 5.69 -17.73
C ILE A 42 23.70 7.09 -17.52
N GLN A 43 22.41 7.15 -17.23
CA GLN A 43 21.70 8.36 -16.81
C GLN A 43 21.51 8.34 -15.29
N LEU A 44 21.94 9.41 -14.64
CA LEU A 44 21.94 9.52 -13.19
C LEU A 44 21.33 10.85 -12.77
N ARG A 45 20.30 10.79 -11.93
CA ARG A 45 19.73 11.93 -11.21
C ARG A 45 19.78 11.65 -9.72
N ALA A 46 19.71 12.69 -8.91
CA ALA A 46 19.62 12.59 -7.46
C ALA A 46 18.35 13.28 -6.95
N ILE A 47 17.82 12.78 -5.83
CA ILE A 47 16.72 13.41 -5.10
C ILE A 47 17.10 13.57 -3.64
N HIS A 48 16.97 14.78 -3.12
CA HIS A 48 17.13 15.10 -1.70
C HIS A 48 15.78 15.43 -1.08
N ILE A 49 15.47 14.82 0.06
CA ILE A 49 14.22 15.07 0.79
C ILE A 49 14.51 15.93 2.00
N HIS A 50 13.95 17.14 2.02
CA HIS A 50 14.01 18.07 3.11
C HIS A 50 12.79 17.88 4.02
N HIS A 51 13.02 17.32 5.22
CA HIS A 51 11.94 17.00 6.16
C HIS A 51 11.54 18.15 7.08
N GLY A 52 12.31 19.24 7.14
CA GLY A 52 12.06 20.37 8.03
C GLY A 52 12.25 20.11 9.53
N LEU A 53 12.83 18.95 9.91
CA LEU A 53 12.97 18.54 11.31
C LEU A 53 14.22 19.12 11.98
N SER A 54 15.27 19.41 11.24
CA SER A 54 16.52 19.96 11.74
C SER A 54 16.65 21.44 11.38
N ALA A 55 17.21 22.23 12.31
CA ALA A 55 17.59 23.61 12.04
C ALA A 55 18.67 23.71 10.93
N ASN A 56 19.43 22.62 10.69
CA ASN A 56 20.47 22.54 9.68
C ASN A 56 19.97 22.05 8.31
N ALA A 57 18.67 21.75 8.16
CA ALA A 57 18.13 21.12 6.95
C ALA A 57 18.39 21.94 5.67
N ASP A 58 18.31 23.26 5.70
CA ASP A 58 18.64 24.10 4.55
C ASP A 58 20.15 24.07 4.20
N HIS A 59 21.01 24.01 5.19
CA HIS A 59 22.46 23.83 4.99
C HIS A 59 22.81 22.49 4.34
N TRP A 60 22.02 21.45 4.64
CA TRP A 60 22.18 20.14 4.01
C TRP A 60 21.74 20.16 2.55
N VAL A 61 20.71 20.93 2.21
CA VAL A 61 20.33 21.16 0.80
C VAL A 61 21.48 21.83 0.05
N GLU A 62 22.03 22.92 0.56
CA GLU A 62 23.18 23.62 -0.05
C GLU A 62 24.38 22.68 -0.30
N HIS A 63 24.71 21.86 0.69
CA HIS A 63 25.77 20.85 0.54
C HIS A 63 25.45 19.84 -0.58
N CYS A 64 24.23 19.32 -0.63
CA CYS A 64 23.81 18.37 -1.66
C CYS A 64 23.85 19.01 -3.06
N GLU A 65 23.42 20.27 -3.18
CA GLU A 65 23.49 21.03 -4.43
C GLU A 65 24.93 21.21 -4.90
N GLN A 66 25.86 21.61 -4.00
CA GLN A 66 27.28 21.78 -4.31
C GLN A 66 27.92 20.47 -4.81
N ILE A 67 27.69 19.35 -4.12
CA ILE A 67 28.20 18.03 -4.53
C ILE A 67 27.64 17.63 -5.90
N CYS A 68 26.34 17.75 -6.10
CA CYS A 68 25.69 17.39 -7.35
C CYS A 68 26.14 18.29 -8.51
N GLN A 69 26.32 19.58 -8.28
CA GLN A 69 26.88 20.51 -9.27
C GLN A 69 28.32 20.12 -9.63
N GLN A 70 29.17 19.86 -8.65
CA GLN A 70 30.55 19.45 -8.87
C GLN A 70 30.64 18.17 -9.73
N TRP A 71 29.74 17.23 -9.53
CA TRP A 71 29.74 15.96 -10.25
C TRP A 71 28.80 15.92 -11.45
N GLN A 72 28.22 17.05 -11.81
CA GLN A 72 27.29 17.17 -12.95
C GLN A 72 26.14 16.15 -12.89
N VAL A 73 25.52 16.05 -11.71
CA VAL A 73 24.33 15.21 -11.45
C VAL A 73 23.13 16.12 -11.22
N PRO A 74 22.05 16.04 -12.02
CA PRO A 74 20.83 16.78 -11.75
C PRO A 74 20.28 16.41 -10.38
N LEU A 75 20.00 17.41 -9.53
CA LEU A 75 19.42 17.23 -8.20
C LEU A 75 17.99 17.79 -8.17
N GLN A 76 17.06 16.99 -7.69
CA GLN A 76 15.71 17.43 -7.32
C GLN A 76 15.63 17.54 -5.80
N VAL A 77 15.28 18.70 -5.27
CA VAL A 77 15.01 18.90 -3.84
C VAL A 77 13.51 18.90 -3.62
N VAL A 78 13.02 18.04 -2.74
CA VAL A 78 11.60 17.95 -2.37
C VAL A 78 11.45 18.29 -0.89
N ARG A 79 10.66 19.33 -0.59
CA ARG A 79 10.29 19.71 0.77
C ARG A 79 9.02 18.99 1.17
N VAL A 80 9.05 18.20 2.24
CA VAL A 80 7.88 17.48 2.74
C VAL A 80 7.41 18.10 4.05
N THR A 81 6.09 18.25 4.19
CA THR A 81 5.46 18.66 5.43
C THR A 81 5.00 17.42 6.17
N LEU A 82 5.42 17.25 7.41
CA LEU A 82 4.99 16.13 8.24
C LEU A 82 3.67 16.51 8.91
N ALA A 83 2.61 15.74 8.61
CA ALA A 83 1.35 15.84 9.33
C ALA A 83 1.45 15.08 10.66
N ASP A 84 0.88 15.63 11.73
CA ASP A 84 0.89 15.01 13.06
C ASP A 84 -0.29 14.02 13.18
N GLU A 85 -0.13 12.81 12.62
CA GLU A 85 -1.17 11.78 12.56
C GLU A 85 -0.94 10.57 13.51
N GLY A 86 -0.22 10.76 14.62
CA GLY A 86 -0.19 9.77 15.72
C GLY A 86 0.65 8.50 15.49
N LEU A 87 1.39 8.35 14.37
CA LEU A 87 2.25 7.18 14.07
C LEU A 87 3.70 7.30 14.52
N GLY A 88 4.09 8.40 15.16
CA GLY A 88 5.47 8.73 15.47
C GLY A 88 6.21 9.39 14.29
N ILE A 89 7.04 10.38 14.60
CA ILE A 89 7.72 11.27 13.63
C ILE A 89 8.57 10.49 12.61
N GLU A 90 9.27 9.44 13.04
CA GLU A 90 10.15 8.64 12.17
C GLU A 90 9.36 7.86 11.10
N ALA A 91 8.22 7.26 11.49
CA ALA A 91 7.37 6.52 10.56
C ALA A 91 6.75 7.43 9.50
N HIS A 92 6.26 8.62 9.91
CA HIS A 92 5.72 9.62 8.99
C HIS A 92 6.79 10.18 8.04
N ALA A 93 7.97 10.50 8.56
CA ALA A 93 9.09 10.98 7.74
C ALA A 93 9.50 9.93 6.70
N ARG A 94 9.51 8.65 7.09
CA ARG A 94 9.76 7.53 6.17
C ARG A 94 8.67 7.43 5.10
N GLN A 95 7.40 7.50 5.47
CA GLN A 95 6.28 7.42 4.52
C GLN A 95 6.31 8.58 3.53
N ALA A 96 6.48 9.82 4.01
CA ALA A 96 6.58 11.02 3.18
C ALA A 96 7.77 10.93 2.20
N ARG A 97 8.91 10.42 2.66
CA ARG A 97 10.10 10.18 1.83
C ARG A 97 9.80 9.21 0.67
N TYR A 98 9.21 8.06 0.98
CA TYR A 98 8.90 7.06 -0.07
C TYR A 98 7.81 7.54 -1.01
N GLN A 99 6.88 8.36 -0.55
CA GLN A 99 5.89 9.00 -1.41
C GLN A 99 6.55 9.99 -2.38
N ALA A 100 7.46 10.85 -1.89
CA ALA A 100 8.22 11.77 -2.73
C ALA A 100 9.07 11.02 -3.78
N PHE A 101 9.68 9.88 -3.42
CA PHE A 101 10.40 9.04 -4.38
C PHE A 101 9.48 8.49 -5.46
N ARG A 102 8.27 8.05 -5.09
CA ARG A 102 7.28 7.51 -6.03
C ARG A 102 6.85 8.56 -7.07
N GLU A 103 6.65 9.79 -6.61
CA GLU A 103 6.23 10.91 -7.46
C GLU A 103 7.35 11.43 -8.36
N ALA A 104 8.61 11.32 -7.92
CA ALA A 104 9.77 11.79 -8.67
C ALA A 104 10.32 10.78 -9.68
N LEU A 105 10.00 9.49 -9.52
CA LEU A 105 10.53 8.42 -10.35
C LEU A 105 9.94 8.47 -11.75
N LEU A 106 10.80 8.49 -12.76
CA LEU A 106 10.40 8.48 -14.18
C LEU A 106 10.28 7.03 -14.71
N PRO A 107 9.46 6.82 -15.74
CA PRO A 107 9.37 5.51 -16.39
C PRO A 107 10.74 4.98 -16.84
N GLY A 108 11.06 3.74 -16.46
CA GLY A 108 12.33 3.09 -16.78
C GLY A 108 13.48 3.39 -15.82
N GLU A 109 13.31 4.31 -14.87
CA GLU A 109 14.30 4.54 -13.82
C GLU A 109 14.23 3.49 -12.70
N ALA A 110 15.39 3.13 -12.15
CA ALA A 110 15.52 2.41 -10.90
C ALA A 110 15.87 3.38 -9.74
N LEU A 111 15.16 3.27 -8.63
CA LEU A 111 15.49 4.00 -7.42
C LEU A 111 16.68 3.33 -6.72
N LEU A 112 17.69 4.11 -6.38
CA LEU A 112 18.85 3.64 -5.60
C LEU A 112 18.81 4.22 -4.20
N THR A 113 19.10 3.38 -3.21
CA THR A 113 19.28 3.80 -1.82
C THR A 113 20.56 3.21 -1.26
N ALA A 114 21.19 3.93 -0.32
CA ALA A 114 22.52 3.65 0.17
C ALA A 114 22.55 2.81 1.48
N GLN A 115 21.50 1.97 1.72
CA GLN A 115 21.54 1.04 2.83
C GLN A 115 22.71 0.06 2.67
N HIS A 116 23.36 -0.23 3.79
CA HIS A 116 24.58 -1.02 3.86
C HIS A 116 24.45 -2.19 4.86
N LEU A 117 25.51 -2.95 5.05
CA LEU A 117 25.54 -4.16 5.88
C LEU A 117 25.09 -3.92 7.33
N ASP A 118 25.55 -2.81 7.94
CA ASP A 118 25.18 -2.49 9.31
C ASP A 118 23.69 -2.15 9.43
N ASP A 119 23.10 -1.44 8.44
CA ASP A 119 21.65 -1.21 8.38
C ASP A 119 20.87 -2.52 8.28
N GLN A 120 21.43 -3.51 7.56
CA GLN A 120 20.84 -4.84 7.45
C GLN A 120 20.82 -5.54 8.80
N CYS A 121 21.93 -5.46 9.54
CA CYS A 121 22.07 -5.99 10.89
C CYS A 121 21.07 -5.32 11.85
N GLU A 122 20.99 -4.00 11.85
CA GLU A 122 20.02 -3.25 12.67
C GLU A 122 18.57 -3.66 12.35
N THR A 123 18.24 -3.76 11.07
CA THR A 123 16.89 -4.13 10.62
C THR A 123 16.51 -5.54 11.05
N PHE A 124 17.45 -6.48 10.96
CA PHE A 124 17.27 -7.85 11.43
C PHE A 124 17.02 -7.89 12.94
N LEU A 125 17.86 -7.20 13.73
CA LEU A 125 17.74 -7.15 15.20
C LEU A 125 16.42 -6.49 15.64
N LEU A 126 15.97 -5.44 14.95
CA LEU A 126 14.66 -4.83 15.19
C LEU A 126 13.50 -5.80 14.86
N ALA A 127 13.63 -6.59 13.80
CA ALA A 127 12.66 -7.63 13.46
C ALA A 127 12.64 -8.74 14.52
N LEU A 128 13.81 -9.17 14.98
CA LEU A 128 13.96 -10.17 16.04
C LEU A 128 13.33 -9.68 17.36
N LYS A 129 13.62 -8.42 17.78
CA LYS A 129 12.98 -7.78 18.95
C LYS A 129 11.47 -7.85 18.90
N ARG A 130 10.87 -7.70 17.71
CA ARG A 130 9.40 -7.77 17.51
C ARG A 130 8.84 -9.20 17.41
N GLY A 131 9.68 -10.22 17.50
CA GLY A 131 9.27 -11.62 17.33
C GLY A 131 8.84 -11.94 15.89
N SER A 132 9.45 -11.28 14.90
CA SER A 132 9.11 -11.53 13.49
C SER A 132 9.48 -12.95 13.05
N GLY A 133 8.67 -13.52 12.15
CA GLY A 133 8.99 -14.76 11.44
C GLY A 133 9.97 -14.52 10.26
N PRO A 134 10.22 -15.56 9.43
CA PRO A 134 11.18 -15.50 8.32
C PRO A 134 11.01 -14.30 7.41
N THR A 135 9.78 -13.95 7.02
CA THR A 135 9.48 -12.77 6.20
C THR A 135 10.05 -11.47 6.79
N GLY A 136 9.90 -11.25 8.10
CA GLY A 136 10.44 -10.05 8.75
C GLY A 136 11.96 -10.15 8.99
N LEU A 137 12.46 -11.36 9.30
CA LEU A 137 13.88 -11.62 9.49
C LEU A 137 14.69 -11.59 8.19
N SER A 138 14.05 -11.67 7.02
CA SER A 138 14.72 -11.44 5.72
C SER A 138 15.27 -10.02 5.57
N ALA A 139 14.90 -9.12 6.48
CA ALA A 139 15.31 -7.72 6.56
C ALA A 139 15.10 -6.96 5.24
N MET A 140 16.15 -6.46 4.59
CA MET A 140 16.03 -5.72 3.32
C MET A 140 16.55 -6.55 2.15
N ALA A 141 15.75 -6.68 1.09
CA ALA A 141 16.20 -7.29 -0.14
C ALA A 141 17.13 -6.34 -0.93
N ALA A 142 18.13 -6.89 -1.63
CA ALA A 142 19.00 -6.09 -2.50
C ALA A 142 18.24 -5.42 -3.64
N SER A 143 17.16 -6.08 -4.12
CA SER A 143 16.24 -5.56 -5.14
C SER A 143 14.80 -5.81 -4.72
N SER A 144 13.92 -4.85 -4.93
CA SER A 144 12.47 -4.97 -4.68
C SER A 144 11.67 -4.15 -5.69
N GLU A 145 10.40 -4.52 -5.92
CA GLU A 145 9.49 -3.72 -6.73
C GLU A 145 9.17 -2.38 -6.04
N PHE A 146 9.14 -1.32 -6.81
CA PHE A 146 8.78 0.00 -6.32
C PHE A 146 8.19 0.89 -7.43
N ALA A 147 6.97 1.37 -7.25
CA ALA A 147 6.31 2.33 -8.13
C ALA A 147 6.32 1.95 -9.63
N GLY A 148 6.15 0.66 -9.94
CA GLY A 148 6.23 0.14 -11.31
C GLY A 148 7.65 -0.05 -11.86
N GLY A 149 8.67 0.24 -11.06
CA GLY A 149 10.09 0.03 -11.35
C GLY A 149 10.77 -0.79 -10.25
N LYS A 150 12.08 -0.61 -10.10
CA LYS A 150 12.89 -1.30 -9.08
C LYS A 150 13.46 -0.34 -8.05
N LEU A 151 13.53 -0.77 -6.81
CA LEU A 151 14.36 -0.20 -5.76
C LEU A 151 15.55 -1.11 -5.53
N LEU A 152 16.76 -0.58 -5.70
CA LEU A 152 18.01 -1.31 -5.58
C LEU A 152 18.86 -0.78 -4.43
N ARG A 153 19.58 -1.69 -3.74
CA ARG A 153 20.46 -1.39 -2.59
C ARG A 153 21.85 -1.93 -2.88
N PRO A 154 22.65 -1.23 -3.69
CA PRO A 154 23.94 -1.78 -4.16
C PRO A 154 25.01 -1.91 -3.09
N LEU A 155 24.86 -1.22 -1.94
CA LEU A 155 25.82 -1.26 -0.83
C LEU A 155 25.45 -2.27 0.27
N LEU A 156 24.38 -3.06 0.11
CA LEU A 156 23.80 -3.86 1.18
C LEU A 156 24.76 -4.89 1.81
N ASN A 157 25.78 -5.30 1.07
CA ASN A 157 26.80 -6.24 1.52
C ASN A 157 28.12 -5.58 1.93
N GLU A 158 28.18 -4.25 1.96
CA GLU A 158 29.38 -3.50 2.36
C GLU A 158 29.22 -2.92 3.76
N SER A 159 30.26 -3.03 4.58
CA SER A 159 30.26 -2.46 5.92
C SER A 159 30.40 -0.93 5.86
N ARG A 160 29.86 -0.24 6.85
CA ARG A 160 30.00 1.21 7.00
C ARG A 160 31.47 1.62 7.08
N GLU A 161 32.31 0.81 7.72
CA GLU A 161 33.77 1.04 7.77
C GLU A 161 34.40 1.04 6.36
N SER A 162 34.03 0.09 5.50
CA SER A 162 34.48 0.05 4.10
C SER A 162 34.08 1.31 3.33
N LEU A 163 32.86 1.81 3.55
CA LEU A 163 32.36 3.04 2.95
C LEU A 163 33.12 4.27 3.46
N HIS A 164 33.40 4.32 4.75
CA HIS A 164 34.19 5.39 5.36
C HIS A 164 35.62 5.43 4.80
N GLN A 165 36.28 4.28 4.70
CA GLN A 165 37.61 4.19 4.09
C GLN A 165 37.63 4.62 2.62
N TRP A 166 36.56 4.28 1.85
CA TRP A 166 36.40 4.78 0.50
C TRP A 166 36.29 6.32 0.48
N ALA A 167 35.48 6.90 1.35
CA ALA A 167 35.29 8.34 1.43
C ALA A 167 36.60 9.08 1.77
N LEU A 168 37.37 8.57 2.73
CA LEU A 168 38.67 9.14 3.09
C LEU A 168 39.67 9.05 1.93
N THR A 169 39.79 7.89 1.30
CA THR A 169 40.72 7.68 0.18
C THR A 169 40.42 8.61 -1.00
N HIS A 170 39.15 8.96 -1.22
CA HIS A 170 38.75 9.84 -2.33
C HIS A 170 38.48 11.28 -1.87
N GLN A 171 38.82 11.62 -0.62
CA GLN A 171 38.68 12.97 -0.02
C GLN A 171 37.25 13.51 -0.19
N LEU A 172 36.23 12.65 -0.02
CA LEU A 172 34.84 13.04 -0.11
C LEU A 172 34.43 13.86 1.10
N ARG A 173 33.51 14.80 0.91
CA ARG A 173 32.86 15.55 1.98
C ARG A 173 31.44 15.04 2.16
N TRP A 174 30.99 14.91 3.39
CA TRP A 174 29.62 14.47 3.72
C TRP A 174 29.10 15.21 4.94
N ILE A 175 27.79 15.11 5.15
CA ILE A 175 27.11 15.66 6.32
C ILE A 175 27.04 14.60 7.42
N GLU A 176 27.26 15.00 8.64
CA GLU A 176 26.93 14.21 9.83
C GLU A 176 25.64 14.75 10.44
N ASP A 177 24.57 13.96 10.40
CA ASP A 177 23.29 14.29 11.01
C ASP A 177 23.39 14.05 12.52
N GLU A 178 23.24 15.10 13.31
CA GLU A 178 23.32 15.09 14.77
C GLU A 178 22.31 14.13 15.41
N SER A 179 21.14 13.94 14.76
CA SER A 179 20.10 13.03 15.24
C SER A 179 20.56 11.56 15.29
N ASN A 180 21.59 11.18 14.55
CA ASN A 180 22.17 9.84 14.59
C ASN A 180 22.88 9.51 15.92
N GLN A 181 23.17 10.50 16.76
CA GLN A 181 23.79 10.32 18.08
C GLN A 181 22.76 10.12 19.21
N ASP A 182 21.47 10.33 18.94
CA ASP A 182 20.41 10.17 19.93
C ASP A 182 20.02 8.68 20.08
N ASP A 183 20.51 8.03 21.16
CA ASP A 183 20.25 6.62 21.45
C ASP A 183 18.85 6.34 22.08
N ALA A 184 18.00 7.36 22.22
CA ALA A 184 16.59 7.19 22.57
C ALA A 184 15.82 6.43 21.47
N TYR A 185 16.27 6.51 20.22
CA TYR A 185 15.71 5.74 19.12
C TYR A 185 16.30 4.33 19.06
N ASP A 186 15.45 3.31 18.98
CA ASP A 186 15.83 1.89 18.94
C ASP A 186 16.96 1.59 17.92
N ARG A 187 16.90 2.19 16.73
CA ARG A 187 17.89 1.96 15.68
C ARG A 187 19.26 2.56 16.06
N ASN A 188 19.26 3.78 16.59
CA ASN A 188 20.50 4.42 17.08
C ASN A 188 21.05 3.69 18.28
N PHE A 189 20.20 3.22 19.20
CA PHE A 189 20.63 2.40 20.33
C PHE A 189 21.36 1.13 19.86
N LEU A 190 20.80 0.41 18.89
CA LEU A 190 21.46 -0.76 18.30
C LEU A 190 22.80 -0.37 17.69
N ARG A 191 22.84 0.68 16.88
CA ARG A 191 24.05 1.18 16.19
C ARG A 191 25.15 1.61 17.15
N LEU A 192 24.81 2.34 18.20
CA LEU A 192 25.77 2.97 19.09
C LEU A 192 26.20 2.08 20.27
N ARG A 193 25.31 1.19 20.73
CA ARG A 193 25.54 0.42 21.96
C ARG A 193 25.63 -1.09 21.75
N VAL A 194 24.75 -1.67 20.91
CA VAL A 194 24.63 -3.13 20.84
C VAL A 194 25.54 -3.73 19.76
N VAL A 195 25.42 -3.24 18.52
CA VAL A 195 26.20 -3.78 17.38
C VAL A 195 27.72 -3.67 17.62
N PRO A 196 28.25 -2.56 18.15
CA PRO A 196 29.70 -2.47 18.47
C PRO A 196 30.15 -3.55 19.44
N LEU A 197 29.43 -3.81 20.54
CA LEU A 197 29.76 -4.85 21.53
C LEU A 197 29.76 -6.25 20.88
N LEU A 198 28.78 -6.53 20.02
CA LEU A 198 28.70 -7.82 19.32
C LEU A 198 29.83 -7.97 18.30
N SER A 199 30.21 -6.90 17.61
CA SER A 199 31.28 -6.91 16.62
C SER A 199 32.69 -6.98 17.28
N GLU A 200 32.87 -6.39 18.45
CA GLU A 200 34.07 -6.53 19.23
C GLU A 200 34.31 -8.01 19.64
N ARG A 201 33.24 -8.67 20.07
CA ARG A 201 33.31 -10.09 20.48
C ARG A 201 33.33 -11.05 19.30
N TRP A 202 32.63 -10.73 18.24
CA TRP A 202 32.49 -11.51 17.02
C TRP A 202 32.69 -10.63 15.78
N PRO A 203 33.91 -10.48 15.26
CA PRO A 203 34.25 -9.50 14.19
C PRO A 203 33.42 -9.63 12.92
N HIS A 204 32.83 -10.82 12.63
CA HIS A 204 31.98 -11.05 11.45
C HIS A 204 30.50 -11.17 11.80
N PHE A 205 30.07 -10.52 12.88
CA PHE A 205 28.68 -10.61 13.34
C PHE A 205 27.69 -10.07 12.32
N ALA A 206 27.95 -8.90 11.75
CA ALA A 206 27.05 -8.27 10.78
C ALA A 206 26.89 -9.12 9.50
N GLU A 207 28.00 -9.71 9.01
CA GLU A 207 27.96 -10.63 7.87
C GLU A 207 27.19 -11.92 8.18
N ALA A 208 27.32 -12.45 9.41
CA ALA A 208 26.58 -13.61 9.85
C ALA A 208 25.07 -13.33 9.90
N VAL A 209 24.68 -12.17 10.40
CA VAL A 209 23.30 -11.70 10.44
C VAL A 209 22.77 -11.53 9.02
N ALA A 210 23.51 -10.88 8.13
CA ALA A 210 23.09 -10.68 6.73
C ALA A 210 22.90 -12.00 5.99
N ARG A 211 23.77 -13.00 6.23
CA ARG A 211 23.58 -14.36 5.69
C ARG A 211 22.32 -15.02 6.22
N SER A 212 22.04 -14.90 7.51
CA SER A 212 20.80 -15.44 8.11
C SER A 212 19.56 -14.76 7.53
N ALA A 213 19.61 -13.45 7.32
CA ALA A 213 18.54 -12.70 6.67
C ALA A 213 18.33 -13.17 5.21
N SER A 214 19.41 -13.35 4.45
CA SER A 214 19.34 -13.87 3.06
C SER A 214 18.68 -15.24 3.01
N LEU A 215 19.07 -16.15 3.89
CA LEU A 215 18.47 -17.49 3.97
C LEU A 215 16.98 -17.45 4.30
N CYS A 216 16.55 -16.56 5.20
CA CYS A 216 15.14 -16.32 5.46
C CYS A 216 14.41 -15.83 4.20
N GLY A 217 15.04 -14.92 3.45
CA GLY A 217 14.48 -14.39 2.19
C GLY A 217 14.36 -15.46 1.11
N GLU A 218 15.37 -16.31 0.94
CA GLU A 218 15.37 -17.44 0.01
C GLU A 218 14.26 -18.46 0.35
N GLN A 219 14.05 -18.75 1.63
CA GLN A 219 12.95 -19.61 2.07
C GLN A 219 11.58 -19.02 1.78
N GLU A 220 11.39 -17.72 2.01
CA GLU A 220 10.14 -17.03 1.68
C GLU A 220 9.90 -17.02 0.17
N GLN A 221 10.93 -16.76 -0.65
CA GLN A 221 10.83 -16.86 -2.10
C GLN A 221 10.42 -18.25 -2.57
N LEU A 222 11.04 -19.30 -2.02
CA LEU A 222 10.68 -20.67 -2.33
C LEU A 222 9.22 -20.97 -1.98
N LEU A 223 8.75 -20.49 -0.83
CA LEU A 223 7.34 -20.64 -0.44
C LEU A 223 6.41 -19.85 -1.39
N ASP A 224 6.82 -18.67 -1.87
CA ASP A 224 6.06 -17.92 -2.86
C ASP A 224 5.94 -18.69 -4.18
N GLU A 225 7.03 -19.28 -4.67
CA GLU A 225 7.02 -20.11 -5.88
C GLU A 225 6.11 -21.34 -5.72
N MET A 226 6.20 -22.02 -4.58
CA MET A 226 5.39 -23.22 -4.31
C MET A 226 3.90 -22.94 -4.13
N LEU A 227 3.53 -21.79 -3.55
CA LEU A 227 2.16 -21.47 -3.20
C LEU A 227 1.45 -20.55 -4.22
N SER A 228 2.18 -19.96 -5.18
CA SER A 228 1.61 -19.01 -6.14
C SER A 228 0.50 -19.60 -7.00
N ALA A 229 0.71 -20.78 -7.57
CA ALA A 229 -0.28 -21.45 -8.40
C ALA A 229 -1.52 -21.87 -7.58
N GLU A 230 -1.30 -22.34 -6.36
CA GLU A 230 -2.39 -22.70 -5.44
C GLU A 230 -3.21 -21.47 -5.04
N LEU A 231 -2.55 -20.37 -4.67
CA LEU A 231 -3.22 -19.12 -4.34
C LEU A 231 -4.05 -18.59 -5.52
N ALA A 232 -3.47 -18.60 -6.73
CA ALA A 232 -4.16 -18.18 -7.94
C ALA A 232 -5.43 -19.00 -8.22
N ALA A 233 -5.42 -20.32 -7.93
CA ALA A 233 -6.60 -21.17 -8.07
C ALA A 233 -7.69 -20.90 -7.02
N LEU A 234 -7.34 -20.35 -5.87
CA LEU A 234 -8.25 -20.04 -4.76
C LEU A 234 -8.87 -18.64 -4.86
N VAL A 235 -8.20 -17.72 -5.56
CA VAL A 235 -8.63 -16.31 -5.70
C VAL A 235 -9.41 -16.13 -6.99
N ASP A 236 -10.58 -15.50 -6.90
CA ASP A 236 -11.38 -15.15 -8.08
C ASP A 236 -11.00 -13.77 -8.66
N GLU A 237 -11.65 -13.41 -9.77
CA GLU A 237 -11.47 -12.12 -10.47
C GLU A 237 -11.75 -10.88 -9.57
N ARG A 238 -12.50 -11.06 -8.49
CA ARG A 238 -12.83 -10.01 -7.51
C ARG A 238 -11.81 -9.92 -6.38
N GLY A 239 -10.74 -10.74 -6.42
CA GLY A 239 -9.74 -10.83 -5.37
C GLY A 239 -10.21 -11.55 -4.11
N SER A 240 -11.37 -12.23 -4.13
CA SER A 240 -11.87 -12.97 -2.97
C SER A 240 -11.26 -14.36 -2.88
N LEU A 241 -11.03 -14.86 -1.66
CA LEU A 241 -10.37 -16.13 -1.37
C LEU A 241 -11.38 -17.21 -0.98
N ALA A 242 -11.34 -18.37 -1.63
CA ALA A 242 -12.21 -19.51 -1.30
C ALA A 242 -11.86 -20.12 0.07
N ILE A 243 -12.88 -20.45 0.87
CA ILE A 243 -12.71 -20.98 2.24
C ILE A 243 -12.63 -22.52 2.23
N GLU A 244 -13.48 -23.16 1.47
CA GLU A 244 -13.64 -24.62 1.52
C GLU A 244 -12.32 -25.38 1.29
N PRO A 245 -11.49 -25.08 0.27
CA PRO A 245 -10.22 -25.76 0.10
C PRO A 245 -9.23 -25.52 1.26
N LEU A 246 -9.29 -24.34 1.91
CA LEU A 246 -8.43 -24.02 3.06
C LEU A 246 -8.72 -24.93 4.28
N SER A 247 -9.93 -25.45 4.41
CA SER A 247 -10.32 -26.30 5.55
C SER A 247 -9.58 -27.65 5.58
N ALA A 248 -9.20 -28.18 4.42
CA ALA A 248 -8.45 -29.42 4.30
C ALA A 248 -6.94 -29.25 4.52
N MET A 249 -6.45 -28.02 4.64
CA MET A 249 -5.02 -27.71 4.76
C MET A 249 -4.56 -27.68 6.22
N SER A 250 -3.27 -27.95 6.43
CA SER A 250 -2.63 -27.73 7.72
C SER A 250 -2.66 -26.25 8.13
N ALA A 251 -2.70 -25.95 9.43
CA ALA A 251 -2.72 -24.58 9.94
C ALA A 251 -1.55 -23.72 9.41
N PRO A 252 -0.28 -24.20 9.33
CA PRO A 252 0.81 -23.42 8.75
C PRO A 252 0.60 -23.10 7.27
N ARG A 253 0.13 -24.05 6.45
CA ARG A 253 -0.13 -23.85 5.01
C ARG A 253 -1.23 -22.83 4.79
N ARG A 254 -2.33 -22.97 5.54
CA ARG A 254 -3.45 -22.01 5.53
C ARG A 254 -2.99 -20.60 5.93
N ALA A 255 -2.20 -20.48 7.01
CA ALA A 255 -1.66 -19.19 7.45
C ALA A 255 -0.75 -18.55 6.38
N ALA A 256 0.07 -19.35 5.70
CA ALA A 256 0.94 -18.90 4.62
C ALA A 256 0.13 -18.36 3.42
N LEU A 257 -0.95 -19.03 3.02
CA LEU A 257 -1.85 -18.59 1.94
C LEU A 257 -2.64 -17.35 2.33
N LEU A 258 -3.15 -17.26 3.57
CA LEU A 258 -3.86 -16.07 4.05
C LEU A 258 -2.95 -14.84 4.07
N ARG A 259 -1.68 -14.97 4.48
CA ARG A 259 -0.71 -13.86 4.43
C ARG A 259 -0.46 -13.39 3.01
N ARG A 260 -0.27 -14.31 2.08
CA ARG A 260 -0.03 -14.01 0.66
C ARG A 260 -1.25 -13.41 -0.01
N TRP A 261 -2.44 -13.91 0.32
CA TRP A 261 -3.68 -13.30 -0.13
C TRP A 261 -3.81 -11.86 0.36
N LEU A 262 -3.57 -11.57 1.65
CA LEU A 262 -3.58 -10.21 2.18
C LEU A 262 -2.53 -9.32 1.51
N ALA A 263 -1.32 -9.85 1.26
CA ALA A 263 -0.27 -9.13 0.56
C ALA A 263 -0.68 -8.78 -0.89
N SER A 264 -1.35 -9.68 -1.61
CA SER A 264 -1.89 -9.41 -2.95
C SER A 264 -2.96 -8.33 -2.98
N GLN A 265 -3.66 -8.13 -1.85
CA GLN A 265 -4.63 -7.05 -1.64
C GLN A 265 -3.97 -5.75 -1.13
N GLN A 266 -2.64 -5.65 -1.11
CA GLN A 266 -1.89 -4.52 -0.55
C GLN A 266 -2.22 -4.21 0.92
N ALA A 267 -2.68 -5.22 1.65
CA ALA A 267 -2.97 -5.11 3.07
C ALA A 267 -1.67 -4.89 3.88
N PRO A 268 -1.73 -4.17 4.99
CA PRO A 268 -0.61 -4.12 5.93
C PRO A 268 -0.21 -5.53 6.36
N MET A 269 1.10 -5.77 6.56
CA MET A 269 1.59 -7.07 7.00
C MET A 269 0.89 -7.50 8.30
N PRO A 270 0.17 -8.63 8.31
CA PRO A 270 -0.59 -9.06 9.47
C PRO A 270 0.32 -9.56 10.60
N SER A 271 -0.10 -9.36 11.85
CA SER A 271 0.55 -9.97 13.02
C SER A 271 0.57 -11.50 12.92
N ARG A 272 1.38 -12.15 13.77
CA ARG A 272 1.47 -13.62 13.80
C ARG A 272 0.11 -14.29 14.01
N GLU A 273 -0.73 -13.74 14.86
CA GLU A 273 -2.03 -14.29 15.24
C GLU A 273 -3.15 -14.02 14.23
N MET A 274 -2.97 -13.01 13.38
CA MET A 274 -4.02 -12.54 12.49
C MET A 274 -4.56 -13.62 11.51
N PRO A 275 -3.74 -14.45 10.86
CA PRO A 275 -4.25 -15.51 10.00
C PRO A 275 -5.14 -16.52 10.75
N GLU A 276 -4.80 -16.85 12.00
CA GLU A 276 -5.62 -17.73 12.82
C GLU A 276 -6.92 -17.04 13.25
N ARG A 277 -6.86 -15.77 13.61
CA ARG A 277 -8.07 -14.98 13.90
C ARG A 277 -9.00 -14.87 12.68
N ILE A 278 -8.45 -14.63 11.49
CA ILE A 278 -9.25 -14.63 10.24
C ILE A 278 -9.93 -15.98 10.06
N TRP A 279 -9.20 -17.08 10.31
CA TRP A 279 -9.75 -18.41 10.19
C TRP A 279 -10.86 -18.67 11.19
N GLN A 280 -10.63 -18.45 12.48
CA GLN A 280 -11.59 -18.77 13.56
C GLN A 280 -12.76 -17.79 13.60
N GLU A 281 -12.50 -16.49 13.51
CA GLU A 281 -13.53 -15.46 13.75
C GLU A 281 -14.32 -15.13 12.47
N VAL A 282 -13.74 -15.35 11.26
CA VAL A 282 -14.36 -14.98 9.99
C VAL A 282 -14.71 -16.20 9.15
N ALA A 283 -13.74 -17.06 8.84
CA ALA A 283 -13.96 -18.20 7.95
C ALA A 283 -14.92 -19.23 8.56
N LEU A 284 -14.73 -19.57 9.83
CA LEU A 284 -15.54 -20.56 10.55
C LEU A 284 -16.76 -19.96 11.29
N ALA A 285 -17.04 -18.68 11.14
CA ALA A 285 -18.24 -18.07 11.73
C ALA A 285 -19.52 -18.80 11.26
N ARG A 286 -20.62 -18.69 12.00
CA ARG A 286 -21.91 -19.29 11.63
C ARG A 286 -22.39 -18.79 10.26
N GLU A 287 -23.15 -19.59 9.52
CA GLU A 287 -23.64 -19.23 8.19
C GLU A 287 -24.51 -17.97 8.17
N ASP A 288 -25.31 -17.77 9.23
CA ASP A 288 -26.19 -16.61 9.41
C ASP A 288 -25.48 -15.36 9.90
N ALA A 289 -24.23 -15.49 10.37
CA ALA A 289 -23.43 -14.37 10.84
C ALA A 289 -22.87 -13.51 9.69
N ALA A 290 -22.63 -12.24 9.97
CA ALA A 290 -21.94 -11.31 9.10
C ALA A 290 -20.57 -10.94 9.72
N PRO A 291 -19.61 -11.87 9.76
CA PRO A 291 -18.35 -11.66 10.47
C PRO A 291 -17.56 -10.53 9.84
N CYS A 292 -16.86 -9.78 10.69
CA CYS A 292 -16.07 -8.61 10.32
C CYS A 292 -14.86 -8.49 11.23
N LEU A 293 -13.66 -8.79 10.70
CA LEU A 293 -12.40 -8.58 11.41
C LEU A 293 -11.69 -7.36 10.83
N ARG A 294 -11.56 -6.31 11.63
CA ARG A 294 -10.95 -5.05 11.20
C ARG A 294 -9.43 -5.11 11.24
N LEU A 295 -8.80 -4.50 10.21
CA LEU A 295 -7.36 -4.28 10.10
C LEU A 295 -7.14 -2.86 9.55
N GLY A 296 -6.92 -1.90 10.44
CA GLY A 296 -6.84 -0.48 10.07
C GLY A 296 -8.14 0.02 9.43
N GLY A 297 -8.03 0.69 8.30
CA GLY A 297 -9.18 1.19 7.52
C GLY A 297 -9.93 0.14 6.70
N PHE A 298 -9.53 -1.14 6.80
CA PHE A 298 -10.13 -2.25 6.06
C PHE A 298 -10.64 -3.35 7.00
N ALA A 299 -11.31 -4.33 6.42
CA ALA A 299 -11.78 -5.50 7.15
C ALA A 299 -11.77 -6.76 6.27
N VAL A 300 -11.49 -7.90 6.91
CA VAL A 300 -11.79 -9.21 6.33
C VAL A 300 -13.24 -9.59 6.67
N ARG A 301 -14.00 -9.93 5.64
CA ARG A 301 -15.41 -10.36 5.77
C ARG A 301 -15.65 -11.64 5.02
N ARG A 302 -16.69 -12.37 5.40
CA ARG A 302 -17.12 -13.59 4.72
C ARG A 302 -18.45 -13.37 4.02
N TYR A 303 -18.55 -13.88 2.77
CA TYR A 303 -19.77 -13.99 2.03
C TYR A 303 -19.71 -15.17 1.03
N GLN A 304 -20.76 -15.99 0.94
CA GLN A 304 -20.87 -17.13 0.02
C GLN A 304 -19.60 -18.04 0.01
N GLN A 305 -19.15 -18.46 1.19
CA GLN A 305 -17.96 -19.32 1.38
C GLN A 305 -16.66 -18.74 0.83
N ARG A 306 -16.55 -17.40 0.77
CA ARG A 306 -15.33 -16.69 0.37
C ARG A 306 -15.00 -15.58 1.35
N LEU A 307 -13.69 -15.31 1.49
CA LEU A 307 -13.16 -14.18 2.25
C LEU A 307 -12.97 -12.99 1.32
N PHE A 308 -13.29 -11.81 1.81
CA PHE A 308 -13.16 -10.54 1.11
C PHE A 308 -12.34 -9.56 1.93
N TRP A 309 -11.43 -8.87 1.29
CA TRP A 309 -10.73 -7.71 1.82
C TRP A 309 -11.46 -6.45 1.37
N VAL A 310 -12.06 -5.72 2.30
CA VAL A 310 -12.94 -4.60 1.96
C VAL A 310 -12.61 -3.38 2.79
N LYS A 311 -12.74 -2.18 2.19
CA LYS A 311 -12.65 -0.92 2.94
C LYS A 311 -13.76 -0.89 4.00
N HIS A 312 -13.39 -0.52 5.21
CA HIS A 312 -14.38 -0.34 6.28
C HIS A 312 -15.00 1.05 6.14
N LEU A 313 -16.27 1.09 5.74
CA LEU A 313 -17.04 2.33 5.64
C LEU A 313 -17.90 2.52 6.90
N ALA A 314 -18.11 3.76 7.30
CA ALA A 314 -19.14 4.09 8.27
C ALA A 314 -20.52 3.72 7.73
N SER A 315 -21.46 3.38 8.63
CA SER A 315 -22.81 3.04 8.18
C SER A 315 -23.51 4.26 7.59
N LEU A 316 -23.98 4.13 6.37
CA LEU A 316 -24.78 5.15 5.66
C LEU A 316 -26.28 4.90 5.76
N ALA A 317 -26.68 3.87 6.50
CA ALA A 317 -28.04 3.35 6.51
C ALA A 317 -29.12 4.40 6.85
N GLU A 318 -28.81 5.35 7.71
CA GLU A 318 -29.73 6.44 8.12
C GLU A 318 -29.47 7.76 7.37
N ARG A 319 -28.56 7.77 6.38
CA ARG A 319 -28.25 8.96 5.60
C ARG A 319 -29.29 9.14 4.48
N GLU A 320 -29.80 10.38 4.40
CA GLU A 320 -30.56 10.90 3.27
C GLU A 320 -29.81 12.09 2.69
N ILE A 321 -29.61 12.08 1.38
CA ILE A 321 -28.87 13.11 0.65
C ILE A 321 -29.82 13.75 -0.36
N PRO A 322 -30.28 14.98 -0.14
CA PRO A 322 -31.08 15.71 -1.11
C PRO A 322 -30.31 15.94 -2.41
N TRP A 323 -30.92 15.69 -3.55
CA TRP A 323 -30.35 15.96 -4.86
C TRP A 323 -31.10 17.10 -5.53
N GLY A 324 -30.80 18.34 -5.09
CA GLY A 324 -31.59 19.53 -5.45
C GLY A 324 -31.54 19.93 -6.94
N ASP A 325 -30.47 19.59 -7.66
CA ASP A 325 -30.33 19.79 -9.10
C ASP A 325 -29.91 18.47 -9.76
N ALA A 326 -30.88 17.69 -10.17
CA ALA A 326 -30.65 16.36 -10.76
C ALA A 326 -29.96 16.41 -12.15
N ALA A 327 -29.80 17.60 -12.75
CA ALA A 327 -29.00 17.79 -13.95
C ALA A 327 -27.49 17.82 -13.67
N LYS A 328 -27.08 18.03 -12.41
CA LYS A 328 -25.68 18.00 -11.98
C LYS A 328 -25.32 16.70 -11.27
N ALA A 329 -24.07 16.31 -11.35
CA ALA A 329 -23.58 15.16 -10.59
C ALA A 329 -23.66 15.39 -9.08
N LEU A 330 -24.02 14.34 -8.32
CA LEU A 330 -24.09 14.34 -6.87
C LEU A 330 -22.89 13.60 -6.29
N THR A 331 -22.04 14.27 -5.55
CA THR A 331 -20.93 13.63 -4.82
C THR A 331 -21.46 12.89 -3.60
N LEU A 332 -21.07 11.63 -3.46
CA LEU A 332 -21.46 10.75 -2.35
C LEU A 332 -20.46 10.81 -1.20
N PRO A 333 -20.90 10.63 0.07
CA PRO A 333 -20.02 10.55 1.22
C PRO A 333 -19.11 9.30 1.18
N GLU A 334 -18.15 9.21 2.12
CA GLU A 334 -17.24 8.08 2.29
C GLU A 334 -16.45 7.71 1.02
N ALA A 335 -16.21 8.68 0.14
CA ALA A 335 -15.57 8.47 -1.15
C ALA A 335 -16.25 7.38 -2.02
N LEU A 336 -17.57 7.25 -1.92
CA LEU A 336 -18.34 6.33 -2.79
C LEU A 336 -18.41 6.79 -4.26
N GLY A 337 -17.91 7.99 -4.56
CA GLY A 337 -17.89 8.56 -5.91
C GLY A 337 -19.06 9.48 -6.19
N GLU A 338 -19.51 9.50 -7.44
CA GLU A 338 -20.52 10.43 -7.93
C GLU A 338 -21.67 9.73 -8.63
N LEU A 339 -22.88 10.24 -8.44
CA LEU A 339 -24.08 9.85 -9.21
C LEU A 339 -24.42 10.91 -10.24
N ALA A 340 -24.88 10.46 -11.41
CA ALA A 340 -25.41 11.32 -12.45
C ALA A 340 -26.68 10.70 -13.07
N LEU A 341 -27.64 11.53 -13.46
CA LEU A 341 -28.77 11.12 -14.29
C LEU A 341 -28.49 11.54 -15.74
N GLN A 342 -28.60 10.63 -16.67
CA GLN A 342 -28.42 10.85 -18.11
C GLN A 342 -29.65 10.36 -18.90
N SER A 343 -29.87 10.90 -20.08
CA SER A 343 -30.94 10.45 -20.98
C SER A 343 -30.67 9.05 -21.51
N GLY A 344 -31.72 8.36 -21.94
CA GLY A 344 -31.65 7.07 -22.65
C GLY A 344 -31.70 5.84 -21.75
N GLY A 345 -32.35 5.91 -20.60
CA GLY A 345 -32.46 4.80 -19.66
C GLY A 345 -33.92 4.40 -19.33
N PRO A 346 -34.08 3.43 -18.41
CA PRO A 346 -35.39 2.86 -18.06
C PRO A 346 -36.14 3.66 -16.99
N LEU A 347 -35.59 4.72 -16.43
CA LEU A 347 -36.19 5.48 -15.34
C LEU A 347 -37.07 6.60 -15.84
N ARG A 348 -38.25 6.79 -15.23
CA ARG A 348 -39.02 8.00 -15.46
C ARG A 348 -38.33 9.26 -14.88
N ALA A 349 -38.62 10.40 -15.43
CA ALA A 349 -38.25 11.66 -14.84
C ALA A 349 -39.05 11.95 -13.55
N PRO A 350 -38.45 12.70 -12.57
CA PRO A 350 -39.21 13.18 -11.41
C PRO A 350 -40.28 14.17 -11.84
N ARG A 351 -41.43 14.19 -11.14
CA ARG A 351 -42.47 15.19 -11.33
C ARG A 351 -42.06 16.49 -10.59
N ALA A 352 -42.71 17.60 -10.90
CA ALA A 352 -42.37 18.89 -10.33
C ALA A 352 -42.52 18.98 -8.78
N ASP A 353 -43.37 18.14 -8.22
CA ASP A 353 -43.66 18.02 -6.79
C ASP A 353 -42.89 16.89 -6.11
N GLU A 354 -42.06 16.14 -6.84
CA GLU A 354 -41.25 15.04 -6.29
C GLU A 354 -39.80 15.48 -6.04
N PRO A 355 -39.40 15.75 -4.79
CA PRO A 355 -37.99 15.99 -4.47
C PRO A 355 -37.16 14.74 -4.74
N VAL A 356 -35.98 14.93 -5.34
CA VAL A 356 -35.03 13.83 -5.60
C VAL A 356 -34.09 13.70 -4.42
N SER A 357 -33.94 12.45 -3.92
CA SER A 357 -32.99 12.15 -2.86
C SER A 357 -32.32 10.80 -3.06
N ILE A 358 -31.15 10.62 -2.43
CA ILE A 358 -30.43 9.36 -2.33
C ILE A 358 -30.51 8.89 -0.88
N ARG A 359 -30.96 7.65 -0.71
CA ARG A 359 -31.01 6.94 0.59
C ARG A 359 -30.28 5.61 0.44
N PHE A 360 -29.98 4.94 1.57
CA PHE A 360 -29.29 3.64 1.59
C PHE A 360 -30.15 2.52 2.19
N ARG A 361 -31.38 2.84 2.55
CA ARG A 361 -32.42 1.91 2.99
C ARG A 361 -33.74 2.20 2.35
N ALA A 362 -34.57 1.16 2.23
CA ALA A 362 -35.97 1.28 1.87
C ALA A 362 -36.81 0.32 2.70
N SER A 363 -38.02 0.74 3.03
CA SER A 363 -39.02 -0.04 3.77
C SER A 363 -40.18 -0.47 2.84
N GLY A 364 -41.00 -1.37 3.32
CA GLY A 364 -42.18 -1.86 2.61
C GLY A 364 -41.90 -2.98 1.60
N ASN A 365 -42.91 -3.30 0.80
CA ASN A 365 -42.82 -4.27 -0.28
C ASN A 365 -42.58 -3.53 -1.59
N LEU A 366 -41.49 -3.86 -2.24
CA LEU A 366 -41.00 -3.24 -3.47
C LEU A 366 -41.39 -4.11 -4.67
N HIS A 367 -41.96 -3.51 -5.69
CA HIS A 367 -42.33 -4.18 -6.96
C HIS A 367 -41.27 -3.86 -8.02
N ILE A 368 -40.47 -4.86 -8.37
CA ILE A 368 -39.33 -4.70 -9.30
C ILE A 368 -39.76 -5.06 -10.72
N VAL A 369 -39.30 -4.30 -11.69
CA VAL A 369 -39.52 -4.59 -13.12
C VAL A 369 -39.02 -5.99 -13.49
N GLY A 370 -39.78 -6.75 -14.24
CA GLY A 370 -39.45 -8.12 -14.65
C GLY A 370 -39.63 -9.19 -13.54
N ARG A 371 -40.20 -8.83 -12.36
CA ARG A 371 -40.47 -9.80 -11.28
C ARG A 371 -41.93 -9.78 -10.85
N GLN A 372 -42.45 -10.96 -10.45
CA GLN A 372 -43.79 -11.07 -9.91
C GLN A 372 -43.81 -10.87 -8.39
N GLY A 373 -44.79 -10.11 -7.91
CA GLY A 373 -45.05 -9.86 -6.48
C GLY A 373 -44.09 -8.87 -5.83
N GLY A 374 -44.51 -8.31 -4.71
CA GLY A 374 -43.70 -7.39 -3.92
C GLY A 374 -42.73 -8.14 -2.97
N ARG A 375 -41.55 -7.59 -2.74
CA ARG A 375 -40.51 -8.16 -1.87
C ARG A 375 -39.85 -7.11 -1.02
N LYS A 376 -39.47 -7.49 0.19
CA LYS A 376 -38.65 -6.62 1.05
C LYS A 376 -37.24 -6.44 0.45
N LEU A 377 -36.64 -5.27 0.58
CA LEU A 377 -35.31 -4.93 0.06
C LEU A 377 -34.24 -5.97 0.45
N LYS A 378 -34.27 -6.46 1.71
CA LYS A 378 -33.33 -7.51 2.16
C LYS A 378 -33.36 -8.77 1.30
N LYS A 379 -34.57 -9.20 0.85
CA LYS A 379 -34.73 -10.37 -0.02
C LYS A 379 -34.24 -10.10 -1.44
N ILE A 380 -34.46 -8.89 -1.94
CA ILE A 380 -33.95 -8.45 -3.24
C ILE A 380 -32.42 -8.49 -3.25
N TRP A 381 -31.76 -7.96 -2.21
CA TRP A 381 -30.31 -8.02 -2.07
C TRP A 381 -29.76 -9.46 -2.03
N GLN A 382 -30.45 -10.36 -1.36
CA GLN A 382 -30.08 -11.78 -1.32
C GLN A 382 -30.19 -12.44 -2.71
N GLU A 383 -31.28 -12.22 -3.40
CA GLU A 383 -31.51 -12.76 -4.76
C GLU A 383 -30.53 -12.21 -5.78
N MET A 384 -30.04 -11.00 -5.59
CA MET A 384 -29.04 -10.35 -6.45
C MET A 384 -27.59 -10.63 -5.99
N ALA A 385 -27.41 -11.49 -4.99
CA ALA A 385 -26.12 -11.83 -4.42
C ALA A 385 -25.28 -10.58 -3.98
N VAL A 386 -25.97 -9.52 -3.51
CA VAL A 386 -25.28 -8.33 -2.98
C VAL A 386 -24.77 -8.61 -1.58
N ALA A 387 -23.45 -8.50 -1.39
CA ALA A 387 -22.81 -8.75 -0.11
C ALA A 387 -23.30 -7.75 0.97
N PRO A 388 -23.42 -8.17 2.26
CA PRO A 388 -24.01 -7.35 3.31
C PRO A 388 -23.40 -5.95 3.45
N TRP A 389 -22.09 -5.83 3.37
CA TRP A 389 -21.38 -4.54 3.47
C TRP A 389 -21.58 -3.60 2.28
N ARG A 390 -21.99 -4.15 1.11
CA ARG A 390 -22.33 -3.35 -0.06
C ARG A 390 -23.75 -2.82 0.00
N ARG A 391 -24.67 -3.49 0.74
CA ARG A 391 -26.08 -3.12 0.82
C ARG A 391 -26.26 -1.71 1.41
N ASP A 392 -25.59 -1.46 2.54
CA ASP A 392 -25.66 -0.18 3.26
C ASP A 392 -24.82 0.93 2.58
N ALA A 393 -24.04 0.61 1.56
CA ALA A 393 -23.27 1.53 0.74
C ALA A 393 -23.78 1.67 -0.70
N THR A 394 -24.87 0.96 -1.06
CA THR A 394 -25.46 1.06 -2.39
C THR A 394 -26.50 2.18 -2.42
N PRO A 395 -26.29 3.22 -3.25
CA PRO A 395 -27.24 4.34 -3.34
C PRO A 395 -28.59 3.87 -3.93
N LEU A 396 -29.66 4.33 -3.32
CA LEU A 396 -31.04 4.13 -3.74
C LEU A 396 -31.63 5.48 -4.14
N LEU A 397 -32.10 5.61 -5.37
CA LEU A 397 -32.76 6.80 -5.90
C LEU A 397 -34.22 6.87 -5.46
N PHE A 398 -34.61 7.98 -4.85
CA PHE A 398 -35.97 8.25 -4.43
C PHE A 398 -36.53 9.50 -5.12
N TYR A 399 -37.80 9.46 -5.46
CA TYR A 399 -38.62 10.61 -5.82
C TYR A 399 -39.71 10.77 -4.74
N GLY A 400 -39.56 11.81 -3.89
CA GLY A 400 -40.28 11.89 -2.62
C GLY A 400 -40.03 10.68 -1.74
N GLU A 401 -41.08 9.99 -1.33
CA GLU A 401 -40.99 8.75 -0.55
C GLU A 401 -40.94 7.46 -1.38
N THR A 402 -41.01 7.58 -2.72
CA THR A 402 -41.07 6.45 -3.63
C THR A 402 -39.67 6.03 -4.08
N LEU A 403 -39.26 4.78 -3.80
CA LEU A 403 -38.03 4.20 -4.33
C LEU A 403 -38.20 3.97 -5.86
N ILE A 404 -37.26 4.50 -6.63
CA ILE A 404 -37.24 4.45 -8.10
C ILE A 404 -36.29 3.35 -8.58
N ALA A 405 -35.03 3.37 -8.12
CA ALA A 405 -34.03 2.43 -8.59
C ALA A 405 -32.89 2.28 -7.56
N ALA A 406 -32.14 1.19 -7.69
CA ALA A 406 -30.84 1.05 -7.08
C ALA A 406 -29.74 1.37 -8.10
N ALA A 407 -28.66 2.00 -7.65
CA ALA A 407 -27.50 2.29 -8.46
C ALA A 407 -26.82 1.00 -9.00
N ASP A 408 -25.85 1.13 -9.92
CA ASP A 408 -25.24 0.01 -10.65
C ASP A 408 -26.20 -0.79 -11.54
N GLY A 409 -27.36 -0.24 -11.88
CA GLY A 409 -28.38 -0.96 -12.68
C GLY A 409 -28.93 -2.21 -12.00
N LEU A 410 -28.81 -2.32 -10.67
CA LEU A 410 -29.20 -3.52 -9.92
C LEU A 410 -30.69 -3.81 -10.06
N PHE A 411 -31.55 -2.81 -9.92
CA PHE A 411 -32.96 -2.93 -10.19
C PHE A 411 -33.64 -1.57 -10.39
N VAL A 412 -34.79 -1.62 -11.05
CA VAL A 412 -35.76 -0.52 -11.20
C VAL A 412 -37.09 -0.99 -10.63
N THR A 413 -37.77 -0.13 -9.87
CA THR A 413 -39.12 -0.42 -9.39
C THR A 413 -40.16 -0.14 -10.49
N ARG A 414 -41.32 -0.72 -10.37
CA ARG A 414 -42.44 -0.44 -11.31
C ARG A 414 -42.85 1.02 -11.31
N GLU A 415 -42.79 1.66 -10.14
CA GLU A 415 -43.08 3.08 -9.94
C GLU A 415 -42.00 3.99 -10.55
N GLY A 416 -40.78 3.45 -10.72
CA GLY A 416 -39.65 4.15 -11.33
C GLY A 416 -39.50 3.95 -12.82
N GLN A 417 -40.24 2.98 -13.42
CA GLN A 417 -40.12 2.67 -14.84
C GLN A 417 -40.72 3.76 -15.71
N VAL A 418 -40.00 4.16 -16.78
CA VAL A 418 -40.58 5.02 -17.84
C VAL A 418 -41.69 4.27 -18.60
N GLN A 419 -42.83 4.92 -18.79
CA GLN A 419 -43.96 4.33 -19.52
C GLN A 419 -43.96 4.79 -20.98
N GLU A 420 -43.69 6.07 -21.22
CA GLU A 420 -43.64 6.71 -22.53
C GLU A 420 -42.54 7.75 -22.60
N GLY A 421 -41.95 7.92 -23.77
CA GLY A 421 -40.93 8.95 -24.01
C GLY A 421 -39.50 8.51 -23.66
N GLU A 422 -38.57 9.48 -23.61
CA GLU A 422 -37.16 9.27 -23.32
C GLU A 422 -36.95 9.20 -21.80
N GLY A 423 -36.46 8.06 -21.33
CA GLY A 423 -36.22 7.83 -19.93
C GLY A 423 -34.81 8.29 -19.48
N LEU A 424 -34.56 8.18 -18.18
CA LEU A 424 -33.27 8.51 -17.54
C LEU A 424 -32.52 7.24 -17.15
N GLN A 425 -31.18 7.35 -17.06
CA GLN A 425 -30.29 6.33 -16.54
C GLN A 425 -29.54 6.88 -15.33
N LEU A 426 -29.53 6.12 -14.23
CA LEU A 426 -28.71 6.40 -13.05
C LEU A 426 -27.33 5.81 -13.23
N ILE A 427 -26.31 6.66 -13.34
CA ILE A 427 -24.92 6.27 -13.49
C ILE A 427 -24.20 6.51 -12.17
N TRP A 428 -23.51 5.49 -11.68
CA TRP A 428 -22.64 5.59 -10.51
C TRP A 428 -21.18 5.46 -10.91
N ARG A 429 -20.44 6.56 -10.83
CA ARG A 429 -19.00 6.63 -11.04
C ARG A 429 -18.32 6.47 -9.69
N LYS A 430 -17.86 5.24 -9.39
CA LYS A 430 -17.13 4.96 -8.14
C LYS A 430 -15.78 5.63 -8.17
N THR A 431 -15.36 6.22 -7.05
CA THR A 431 -13.95 6.62 -6.86
C THR A 431 -13.14 5.33 -6.84
N GLY A 432 -12.07 5.23 -7.65
CA GLY A 432 -11.32 3.99 -7.87
C GLY A 432 -11.02 3.24 -6.57
N GLY A 433 -11.35 1.97 -6.56
CA GLY A 433 -11.04 1.03 -5.49
C GLY A 433 -9.61 0.52 -5.60
#